data_676dff04ffdb29ae89c2c87bc9585105
#
_entry.id   676dff04ffdb29ae89c2c87bc9585105
#
_cell.length_a   1.000
_cell.length_b   1.000
_cell.length_c   1.000
_cell.angle_alpha   90.00
_cell.angle_beta   90.00
_cell.angle_gamma   90.00
#
_symmetry.space_group_name_H-M   'P 1'
#
loop_
_entity.id
_entity.type
_entity.pdbx_description
1 polymer ?
#
loop_
_entity_poly.entity_id
_entity_poly.type
_entity_poly.pdbx_seq_one_letter_code
_entity_poly.pdbx_strand_id
1 'polypeptide(L)'
;MKYCSQCGQPLTLKIPAGDNRERQVCDHCGAIHYQNPRIIAGTLPVHGDRVLLCRRAIEPRLGYWTLPAGFMENGETTEQAAARETFEEAEAEVNIHGLYTVFNLPHISQVYLFFRADVIDGRHGTGTESLESRLFEEHEIPWQELAFPTVARTLQYFFADRREGQFPVRVEDITAYQRKP
;
A
#
# COMPACT_ATOMS: atom_id res chain seq x y z
N MET A 1 -7.30 17.89 -10.04
CA MET A 1 -8.75 18.15 -10.29
C MET A 1 -8.86 19.33 -11.24
N LYS A 2 -9.77 19.33 -12.24
CA LYS A 2 -9.90 20.45 -13.19
C LYS A 2 -11.13 21.33 -12.90
N TYR A 3 -12.14 20.74 -12.28
CA TYR A 3 -13.44 21.38 -12.01
C TYR A 3 -13.80 21.28 -10.54
N CYS A 4 -14.51 22.28 -10.04
CA CYS A 4 -14.99 22.35 -8.66
C CYS A 4 -16.07 21.29 -8.41
N SER A 5 -15.89 20.47 -7.36
CA SER A 5 -16.86 19.44 -6.97
C SER A 5 -18.17 20.03 -6.39
N GLN A 6 -18.19 21.32 -6.03
CA GLN A 6 -19.36 21.97 -5.46
C GLN A 6 -20.25 22.66 -6.52
N CYS A 7 -19.62 23.30 -7.54
CA CYS A 7 -20.39 24.10 -8.50
C CYS A 7 -20.06 23.82 -9.97
N GLY A 8 -19.16 22.87 -10.26
CA GLY A 8 -18.80 22.48 -11.62
C GLY A 8 -17.92 23.47 -12.40
N GLN A 9 -17.60 24.64 -11.85
CA GLN A 9 -16.77 25.64 -12.53
C GLN A 9 -15.28 25.26 -12.53
N PRO A 10 -14.48 25.75 -13.49
CA PRO A 10 -13.04 25.51 -13.54
C PRO A 10 -12.32 25.95 -12.25
N LEU A 11 -11.27 25.24 -11.89
CA LEU A 11 -10.41 25.53 -10.75
C LEU A 11 -9.15 26.25 -11.21
N THR A 12 -8.70 27.21 -10.39
CA THR A 12 -7.43 27.91 -10.54
C THR A 12 -6.44 27.46 -9.47
N LEU A 13 -5.19 27.24 -9.85
CA LEU A 13 -4.12 26.94 -8.91
C LEU A 13 -3.56 28.26 -8.36
N LYS A 14 -3.75 28.54 -7.09
CA LYS A 14 -3.25 29.73 -6.39
C LYS A 14 -3.10 29.52 -4.91
N ILE A 15 -2.33 30.38 -4.24
CA ILE A 15 -2.21 30.37 -2.78
C ILE A 15 -3.40 31.14 -2.20
N PRO A 16 -4.31 30.47 -1.47
CA PRO A 16 -5.44 31.15 -0.85
C PRO A 16 -5.00 32.01 0.33
N ALA A 17 -5.81 32.98 0.69
CA ALA A 17 -5.55 33.84 1.85
C ALA A 17 -5.38 33.01 3.12
N GLY A 18 -4.28 33.20 3.85
CA GLY A 18 -3.98 32.46 5.08
C GLY A 18 -3.31 31.07 4.87
N ASP A 19 -3.04 30.65 3.63
CA ASP A 19 -2.26 29.44 3.32
C ASP A 19 -0.84 29.82 2.86
N ASN A 20 0.06 28.84 2.82
CA ASN A 20 1.45 28.97 2.36
C ASN A 20 1.77 28.08 1.14
N ARG A 21 0.76 27.40 0.58
CA ARG A 21 0.90 26.48 -0.56
C ARG A 21 -0.18 26.72 -1.59
N GLU A 22 0.14 26.40 -2.83
CA GLU A 22 -0.85 26.40 -3.91
C GLU A 22 -1.92 25.35 -3.67
N ARG A 23 -3.18 25.77 -3.87
CA ARG A 23 -4.38 24.92 -3.80
C ARG A 23 -5.22 25.11 -5.06
N GLN A 24 -6.03 24.13 -5.35
CA GLN A 24 -7.08 24.25 -6.34
C GLN A 24 -8.23 25.06 -5.75
N VAL A 25 -8.43 26.29 -6.24
CA VAL A 25 -9.45 27.23 -5.73
C VAL A 25 -10.48 27.50 -6.80
N CYS A 26 -11.74 27.49 -6.42
CA CYS A 26 -12.83 27.91 -7.29
C CYS A 26 -13.05 29.41 -7.18
N ASP A 27 -12.80 30.16 -8.26
CA ASP A 27 -12.99 31.60 -8.28
C ASP A 27 -14.49 31.99 -8.27
N HIS A 28 -15.39 31.08 -8.62
CA HIS A 28 -16.82 31.32 -8.64
C HIS A 28 -17.49 31.17 -7.26
N CYS A 29 -17.23 30.05 -6.54
CA CYS A 29 -17.90 29.81 -5.26
C CYS A 29 -16.95 29.91 -4.05
N GLY A 30 -15.68 30.22 -4.26
CA GLY A 30 -14.68 30.37 -3.20
C GLY A 30 -14.19 29.05 -2.57
N ALA A 31 -14.68 27.90 -3.02
CA ALA A 31 -14.25 26.62 -2.46
C ALA A 31 -12.76 26.35 -2.68
N ILE A 32 -12.06 25.92 -1.61
CA ILE A 32 -10.67 25.51 -1.64
C ILE A 32 -10.63 23.98 -1.57
N HIS A 33 -9.98 23.36 -2.53
CA HIS A 33 -9.85 21.90 -2.61
C HIS A 33 -8.47 21.48 -2.12
N TYR A 34 -8.43 20.81 -0.98
CA TYR A 34 -7.22 20.23 -0.41
C TYR A 34 -6.98 18.84 -1.01
N GLN A 35 -5.73 18.55 -1.31
CA GLN A 35 -5.29 17.23 -1.72
C GLN A 35 -4.25 16.72 -0.73
N ASN A 36 -4.57 15.62 -0.07
CA ASN A 36 -3.71 14.96 0.90
C ASN A 36 -3.05 13.72 0.27
N PRO A 37 -1.92 13.24 0.84
CA PRO A 37 -1.37 11.95 0.46
C PRO A 37 -2.41 10.84 0.61
N ARG A 38 -2.38 9.89 -0.33
CA ARG A 38 -3.22 8.69 -0.28
C ARG A 38 -2.58 7.65 0.61
N ILE A 39 -3.39 6.98 1.42
CA ILE A 39 -2.96 5.87 2.26
C ILE A 39 -3.19 4.57 1.50
N ILE A 40 -2.17 3.73 1.44
CA ILE A 40 -2.22 2.35 0.99
C ILE A 40 -2.01 1.48 2.22
N ALA A 41 -2.93 0.58 2.49
CA ALA A 41 -2.85 -0.36 3.58
C ALA A 41 -2.83 -1.79 3.06
N GLY A 42 -2.00 -2.61 3.64
CA GLY A 42 -1.87 -4.01 3.26
C GLY A 42 -1.30 -4.85 4.38
N THR A 43 -1.17 -6.14 4.14
CA THR A 43 -0.59 -7.06 5.10
C THR A 43 0.73 -7.65 4.62
N LEU A 44 1.53 -8.09 5.56
CA LEU A 44 2.56 -9.10 5.43
C LEU A 44 1.95 -10.41 5.98
N PRO A 45 1.25 -11.20 5.13
CA PRO A 45 0.51 -12.35 5.61
C PRO A 45 1.42 -13.57 5.66
N VAL A 46 1.47 -14.21 6.81
CA VAL A 46 2.37 -15.32 7.12
C VAL A 46 1.58 -16.58 7.44
N HIS A 47 2.06 -17.74 7.01
CA HIS A 47 1.59 -19.04 7.46
C HIS A 47 2.78 -19.96 7.71
N GLY A 48 3.04 -20.27 8.99
CA GLY A 48 4.25 -20.97 9.41
C GLY A 48 5.50 -20.16 9.04
N ASP A 49 6.39 -20.75 8.23
CA ASP A 49 7.62 -20.10 7.76
C ASP A 49 7.48 -19.41 6.40
N ARG A 50 6.29 -19.35 5.83
CA ARG A 50 6.02 -18.86 4.49
C ARG A 50 5.26 -17.54 4.51
N VAL A 51 5.53 -16.69 3.51
CA VAL A 51 4.84 -15.42 3.27
C VAL A 51 3.96 -15.55 2.03
N LEU A 52 2.72 -15.08 2.13
CA LEU A 52 1.80 -15.04 1.00
C LEU A 52 2.10 -13.82 0.13
N LEU A 53 2.32 -14.05 -1.17
CA LEU A 53 2.40 -13.01 -2.17
C LEU A 53 1.33 -13.22 -3.25
N CYS A 54 0.91 -12.11 -3.86
CA CYS A 54 -0.01 -12.07 -4.99
C CYS A 54 0.74 -11.65 -6.26
N ARG A 55 0.45 -12.29 -7.39
CA ARG A 55 0.96 -11.91 -8.69
C ARG A 55 -0.03 -10.99 -9.37
N ARG A 56 0.34 -9.76 -9.63
CA ARG A 56 -0.54 -8.69 -10.10
C ARG A 56 -1.19 -9.00 -11.45
N ALA A 57 -2.51 -8.82 -11.54
CA ALA A 57 -3.28 -8.89 -12.80
C ALA A 57 -3.48 -7.50 -13.44
N ILE A 58 -3.03 -6.41 -12.78
CA ILE A 58 -3.29 -5.03 -13.20
C ILE A 58 -2.01 -4.19 -13.27
N GLU A 59 -2.04 -3.12 -14.08
CA GLU A 59 -0.98 -2.10 -14.09
C GLU A 59 -1.08 -1.16 -12.85
N PRO A 60 0.02 -0.59 -12.41
CA PRO A 60 1.39 -0.79 -12.89
C PRO A 60 1.96 -2.14 -12.41
N ARG A 61 2.97 -2.63 -13.12
CA ARG A 61 3.69 -3.88 -12.76
C ARG A 61 2.85 -5.15 -12.90
N LEU A 62 2.04 -5.25 -13.95
CA LEU A 62 1.36 -6.49 -14.34
C LEU A 62 2.36 -7.67 -14.37
N GLY A 63 1.98 -8.80 -13.76
CA GLY A 63 2.77 -10.03 -13.70
C GLY A 63 3.87 -10.06 -12.62
N TYR A 64 4.12 -8.95 -11.90
CA TYR A 64 5.06 -8.91 -10.77
C TYR A 64 4.39 -9.33 -9.46
N TRP A 65 5.19 -9.79 -8.52
CA TRP A 65 4.76 -10.22 -7.19
C TRP A 65 4.70 -9.07 -6.19
N THR A 66 3.69 -9.07 -5.35
CA THR A 66 3.49 -8.04 -4.32
C THR A 66 2.93 -8.64 -3.03
N LEU A 67 3.07 -7.92 -1.93
CA LEU A 67 2.21 -8.11 -0.76
C LEU A 67 0.82 -7.57 -1.09
N PRO A 68 -0.27 -8.20 -0.63
CA PRO A 68 -1.62 -7.70 -0.84
C PRO A 68 -1.79 -6.33 -0.16
N ALA A 69 -2.18 -5.32 -0.94
CA ALA A 69 -2.32 -3.95 -0.46
C ALA A 69 -2.99 -3.05 -1.50
N GLY A 70 -3.90 -2.18 -1.04
CA GLY A 70 -4.55 -1.19 -1.88
C GLY A 70 -4.93 0.08 -1.14
N PHE A 71 -5.72 0.91 -1.80
CA PHE A 71 -6.14 2.19 -1.25
C PHE A 71 -7.14 2.03 -0.11
N MET A 72 -6.82 2.69 1.03
CA MET A 72 -7.77 2.82 2.13
C MET A 72 -9.02 3.57 1.67
N GLU A 73 -10.19 3.06 2.01
CA GLU A 73 -11.49 3.66 1.72
C GLU A 73 -12.00 4.52 2.88
N ASN A 74 -12.98 5.39 2.58
CA ASN A 74 -13.60 6.22 3.61
C ASN A 74 -14.44 5.36 4.56
N GLY A 75 -14.28 5.58 5.87
CA GLY A 75 -15.06 4.91 6.90
C GLY A 75 -14.44 3.62 7.44
N GLU A 76 -13.30 3.18 6.93
CA GLU A 76 -12.55 2.05 7.48
C GLU A 76 -11.31 2.48 8.27
N THR A 77 -10.86 1.65 9.18
CA THR A 77 -9.53 1.79 9.81
C THR A 77 -8.45 1.24 8.88
N THR A 78 -7.19 1.60 9.13
CA THR A 78 -6.05 1.08 8.36
C THR A 78 -5.91 -0.44 8.45
N GLU A 79 -6.26 -1.05 9.59
CA GLU A 79 -6.28 -2.51 9.76
C GLU A 79 -7.43 -3.16 8.97
N GLN A 80 -8.61 -2.53 8.96
CA GLN A 80 -9.75 -3.00 8.16
C GLN A 80 -9.43 -2.95 6.67
N ALA A 81 -8.81 -1.85 6.20
CA ALA A 81 -8.32 -1.73 4.83
C ALA A 81 -7.33 -2.84 4.48
N ALA A 82 -6.33 -3.07 5.33
CA ALA A 82 -5.32 -4.11 5.10
C ALA A 82 -5.91 -5.52 5.04
N ALA A 83 -6.88 -5.83 5.93
CA ALA A 83 -7.56 -7.12 5.91
C ALA A 83 -8.46 -7.29 4.67
N ARG A 84 -9.20 -6.25 4.29
CA ARG A 84 -10.06 -6.24 3.10
C ARG A 84 -9.24 -6.47 1.82
N GLU A 85 -8.16 -5.70 1.64
CA GLU A 85 -7.28 -5.84 0.47
C GLU A 85 -6.64 -7.24 0.40
N THR A 86 -6.27 -7.81 1.56
CA THR A 86 -5.74 -9.18 1.60
C THR A 86 -6.78 -10.20 1.16
N PHE A 87 -8.04 -10.02 1.57
CA PHE A 87 -9.12 -10.87 1.12
C PHE A 87 -9.44 -10.67 -0.36
N GLU A 88 -9.50 -9.42 -0.84
CA GLU A 88 -9.82 -9.10 -2.24
C GLU A 88 -8.77 -9.60 -3.23
N GLU A 89 -7.46 -9.52 -2.87
CA GLU A 89 -6.37 -9.93 -3.76
C GLU A 89 -5.99 -11.42 -3.64
N ALA A 90 -6.15 -12.00 -2.44
CA ALA A 90 -5.67 -13.36 -2.14
C ALA A 90 -6.75 -14.30 -1.60
N GLU A 91 -8.01 -13.87 -1.46
CA GLU A 91 -9.09 -14.65 -0.81
C GLU A 91 -8.65 -15.22 0.55
N ALA A 92 -7.73 -14.54 1.24
CA ALA A 92 -7.16 -14.97 2.50
C ALA A 92 -7.72 -14.15 3.67
N GLU A 93 -8.27 -14.85 4.66
CA GLU A 93 -8.59 -14.27 5.95
C GLU A 93 -7.35 -14.22 6.83
N VAL A 94 -7.17 -13.12 7.58
CA VAL A 94 -5.98 -12.88 8.36
C VAL A 94 -6.27 -12.41 9.78
N ASN A 95 -5.41 -12.84 10.72
CA ASN A 95 -5.32 -12.29 12.06
C ASN A 95 -4.20 -11.24 12.10
N ILE A 96 -4.54 -9.97 12.24
CA ILE A 96 -3.56 -8.88 12.28
C ILE A 96 -2.92 -8.81 13.68
N HIS A 97 -1.58 -8.76 13.72
CA HIS A 97 -0.79 -8.59 14.95
C HIS A 97 -0.49 -7.13 15.26
N GLY A 98 -0.35 -6.28 14.24
CA GLY A 98 -0.08 -4.87 14.37
C GLY A 98 0.70 -4.28 13.21
N LEU A 99 0.85 -2.96 13.24
CA LEU A 99 1.63 -2.21 12.24
C LEU A 99 3.08 -2.67 12.26
N TYR A 100 3.64 -2.89 11.07
CA TYR A 100 5.00 -3.38 10.92
C TYR A 100 5.90 -2.42 10.15
N THR A 101 5.47 -1.98 8.97
CA THR A 101 6.25 -1.00 8.21
C THR A 101 5.40 0.18 7.76
N VAL A 102 6.01 1.37 7.77
CA VAL A 102 5.48 2.61 7.22
C VAL A 102 6.48 3.14 6.20
N PHE A 103 6.04 3.30 4.95
CA PHE A 103 6.85 3.92 3.92
C PHE A 103 6.22 5.23 3.46
N ASN A 104 6.98 6.31 3.54
CA ASN A 104 6.60 7.59 2.99
C ASN A 104 7.15 7.72 1.56
N LEU A 105 6.26 7.96 0.60
CA LEU A 105 6.61 8.18 -0.81
C LEU A 105 6.18 9.60 -1.25
N PRO A 106 6.91 10.66 -0.83
CA PRO A 106 6.51 12.04 -1.07
C PRO A 106 6.44 12.39 -2.56
N HIS A 107 7.27 11.77 -3.40
CA HIS A 107 7.32 12.02 -4.84
C HIS A 107 6.04 11.60 -5.61
N ILE A 108 5.20 10.74 -5.01
CA ILE A 108 3.89 10.33 -5.56
C ILE A 108 2.75 10.62 -4.59
N SER A 109 3.01 11.32 -3.48
CA SER A 109 2.03 11.65 -2.44
C SER A 109 1.29 10.43 -1.92
N GLN A 110 2.04 9.41 -1.46
CA GLN A 110 1.50 8.19 -0.90
C GLN A 110 2.21 7.81 0.41
N VAL A 111 1.46 7.13 1.29
CA VAL A 111 1.98 6.48 2.50
C VAL A 111 1.53 5.03 2.46
N TYR A 112 2.46 4.10 2.61
CA TYR A 112 2.19 2.65 2.67
C TYR A 112 2.30 2.18 4.11
N LEU A 113 1.30 1.41 4.55
CA LEU A 113 1.22 0.78 5.86
C LEU A 113 1.11 -0.72 5.65
N PHE A 114 2.10 -1.50 6.08
CA PHE A 114 1.97 -2.95 6.10
C PHE A 114 1.85 -3.44 7.54
N PHE A 115 0.83 -4.26 7.77
CA PHE A 115 0.54 -4.93 9.03
C PHE A 115 1.05 -6.37 8.97
N ARG A 116 1.76 -6.81 10.01
CA ARG A 116 2.07 -8.23 10.14
C ARG A 116 0.81 -8.98 10.51
N ALA A 117 0.57 -10.10 9.85
CA ALA A 117 -0.65 -10.88 10.03
C ALA A 117 -0.39 -12.37 9.79
N ASP A 118 -1.16 -13.23 10.43
CA ASP A 118 -1.19 -14.66 10.14
C ASP A 118 -2.37 -14.99 9.24
N VAL A 119 -2.13 -15.80 8.20
CA VAL A 119 -3.18 -16.37 7.35
C VAL A 119 -3.93 -17.46 8.13
N ILE A 120 -5.25 -17.31 8.26
CA ILE A 120 -6.09 -18.28 8.98
C ILE A 120 -6.11 -19.60 8.20
N ASP A 121 -5.77 -20.70 8.89
CA ASP A 121 -5.73 -22.07 8.33
C ASP A 121 -4.83 -22.22 7.09
N GLY A 122 -4.02 -21.21 6.74
CA GLY A 122 -3.21 -21.20 5.52
C GLY A 122 -4.01 -21.19 4.23
N ARG A 123 -5.31 -20.87 4.30
CA ARG A 123 -6.18 -20.81 3.13
C ARG A 123 -5.97 -19.52 2.37
N HIS A 124 -5.81 -19.64 1.07
CA HIS A 124 -5.71 -18.51 0.16
C HIS A 124 -6.22 -18.92 -1.23
N GLY A 125 -6.58 -17.95 -2.02
CA GLY A 125 -7.08 -18.11 -3.39
C GLY A 125 -6.54 -16.98 -4.28
N THR A 126 -7.24 -16.71 -5.37
CA THR A 126 -6.84 -15.72 -6.36
C THR A 126 -8.00 -14.76 -6.60
N GLY A 127 -7.87 -13.55 -6.09
CA GLY A 127 -8.86 -12.49 -6.32
C GLY A 127 -8.78 -11.90 -7.72
N THR A 128 -9.70 -11.00 -8.03
CA THR A 128 -9.88 -10.46 -9.40
C THR A 128 -8.71 -9.63 -9.89
N GLU A 129 -7.92 -9.04 -8.99
CA GLU A 129 -6.73 -8.23 -9.30
C GLU A 129 -5.43 -9.03 -9.24
N SER A 130 -5.51 -10.35 -9.04
CA SER A 130 -4.38 -11.27 -8.99
C SER A 130 -4.45 -12.31 -10.09
N LEU A 131 -3.30 -12.65 -10.69
CA LEU A 131 -3.13 -13.78 -11.59
C LEU A 131 -2.93 -15.08 -10.82
N GLU A 132 -2.33 -14.97 -9.63
CA GLU A 132 -1.90 -16.07 -8.79
C GLU A 132 -1.65 -15.57 -7.37
N SER A 133 -1.91 -16.39 -6.36
CA SER A 133 -1.40 -16.20 -4.99
C SER A 133 -0.60 -17.42 -4.58
N ARG A 134 0.49 -17.23 -3.82
CA ARG A 134 1.36 -18.34 -3.41
C ARG A 134 2.08 -18.03 -2.10
N LEU A 135 2.23 -19.07 -1.27
CA LEU A 135 3.06 -19.06 -0.07
C LEU A 135 4.51 -19.41 -0.42
N PHE A 136 5.43 -18.50 -0.11
CA PHE A 136 6.86 -18.61 -0.40
C PHE A 136 7.68 -18.75 0.88
N GLU A 137 8.62 -19.68 0.90
CA GLU A 137 9.72 -19.66 1.84
C GLU A 137 10.73 -18.56 1.47
N GLU A 138 11.60 -18.16 2.42
CA GLU A 138 12.57 -17.07 2.20
C GLU A 138 13.41 -17.27 0.93
N HIS A 139 13.88 -18.51 0.70
CA HIS A 139 14.74 -18.83 -0.44
C HIS A 139 14.01 -18.91 -1.78
N GLU A 140 12.68 -19.03 -1.76
CA GLU A 140 11.84 -19.06 -2.96
C GLU A 140 11.37 -17.67 -3.42
N ILE A 141 11.56 -16.62 -2.60
CA ILE A 141 11.09 -15.27 -2.91
C ILE A 141 11.67 -14.80 -4.26
N PRO A 142 10.81 -14.40 -5.22
CA PRO A 142 11.25 -13.94 -6.53
C PRO A 142 11.74 -12.47 -6.48
N TRP A 143 12.87 -12.22 -5.82
CA TRP A 143 13.38 -10.88 -5.50
C TRP A 143 13.49 -9.94 -6.69
N GLN A 144 13.77 -10.46 -7.90
CA GLN A 144 13.90 -9.65 -9.12
C GLN A 144 12.54 -9.34 -9.76
N GLU A 145 11.50 -10.05 -9.35
CA GLU A 145 10.12 -9.91 -9.87
C GLU A 145 9.19 -9.27 -8.84
N LEU A 146 9.71 -8.67 -7.77
CA LEU A 146 8.92 -7.90 -6.83
C LEU A 146 8.49 -6.57 -7.44
N ALA A 147 7.20 -6.24 -7.33
CA ALA A 147 6.60 -5.09 -7.99
C ALA A 147 7.13 -3.74 -7.48
N PHE A 148 7.33 -3.63 -6.16
CA PHE A 148 7.60 -2.35 -5.50
C PHE A 148 8.73 -2.44 -4.47
N PRO A 149 9.54 -1.38 -4.31
CA PRO A 149 10.57 -1.32 -3.27
C PRO A 149 10.02 -1.50 -1.86
N THR A 150 8.81 -1.01 -1.57
CA THR A 150 8.12 -1.17 -0.29
C THR A 150 7.95 -2.64 0.08
N VAL A 151 7.58 -3.48 -0.89
CA VAL A 151 7.43 -4.93 -0.72
C VAL A 151 8.78 -5.58 -0.42
N ALA A 152 9.80 -5.29 -1.25
CA ALA A 152 11.13 -5.84 -1.05
C ALA A 152 11.71 -5.49 0.32
N ARG A 153 11.56 -4.22 0.76
CA ARG A 153 12.01 -3.77 2.08
C ARG A 153 11.26 -4.45 3.22
N THR A 154 9.92 -4.54 3.12
CA THR A 154 9.11 -5.23 4.15
C THR A 154 9.54 -6.69 4.32
N LEU A 155 9.76 -7.42 3.21
CA LEU A 155 10.23 -8.80 3.24
C LEU A 155 11.64 -8.92 3.83
N GLN A 156 12.58 -8.04 3.44
CA GLN A 156 13.94 -8.02 3.98
C GLN A 156 13.95 -7.82 5.51
N TYR A 157 13.16 -6.86 5.99
CA TYR A 157 13.00 -6.63 7.43
C TYR A 157 12.41 -7.85 8.11
N PHE A 158 11.33 -8.42 7.56
CA PHE A 158 10.66 -9.55 8.17
C PHE A 158 11.57 -10.76 8.35
N PHE A 159 12.31 -11.15 7.32
CA PHE A 159 13.20 -12.31 7.42
C PHE A 159 14.38 -12.06 8.38
N ALA A 160 14.88 -10.82 8.48
CA ALA A 160 15.88 -10.45 9.47
C ALA A 160 15.30 -10.51 10.90
N ASP A 161 14.17 -9.85 11.13
CA ASP A 161 13.52 -9.74 12.44
C ASP A 161 13.01 -11.10 12.94
N ARG A 162 12.56 -11.97 12.03
CA ARG A 162 12.13 -13.33 12.36
C ARG A 162 13.26 -14.16 13.00
N ARG A 163 14.49 -14.00 12.51
CA ARG A 163 15.66 -14.69 13.09
C ARG A 163 15.96 -14.24 14.53
N GLU A 164 15.61 -12.99 14.83
CA GLU A 164 15.81 -12.40 16.17
C GLU A 164 14.56 -12.53 17.07
N GLY A 165 13.41 -12.90 16.50
CA GLY A 165 12.15 -13.03 17.23
C GLY A 165 11.55 -11.68 17.67
N GLN A 166 11.99 -10.56 17.07
CA GLN A 166 11.55 -9.21 17.41
C GLN A 166 11.07 -8.48 16.14
N PHE A 167 9.90 -7.85 16.22
CA PHE A 167 9.27 -7.19 15.07
C PHE A 167 8.96 -5.72 15.38
N PRO A 168 9.97 -4.84 15.44
CA PRO A 168 9.77 -3.42 15.70
C PRO A 168 9.07 -2.74 14.51
N VAL A 169 8.28 -1.70 14.79
CA VAL A 169 7.73 -0.86 13.73
C VAL A 169 8.87 -0.09 13.05
N ARG A 170 8.93 -0.16 11.73
CA ARG A 170 9.93 0.51 10.91
C ARG A 170 9.30 1.60 10.07
N VAL A 171 9.93 2.79 10.08
CA VAL A 171 9.51 3.93 9.26
C VAL A 171 10.65 4.29 8.31
N GLU A 172 10.37 4.34 7.01
CA GLU A 172 11.36 4.63 5.96
C GLU A 172 10.79 5.61 4.93
N ASP A 173 11.65 6.50 4.42
CA ASP A 173 11.32 7.41 3.34
C ASP A 173 11.90 6.90 2.01
N ILE A 174 11.03 6.69 1.01
CA ILE A 174 11.44 6.37 -0.36
C ILE A 174 11.28 7.63 -1.19
N THR A 175 12.38 8.38 -1.36
CA THR A 175 12.37 9.72 -1.98
C THR A 175 12.56 9.70 -3.49
N ALA A 176 13.11 8.63 -4.07
CA ALA A 176 13.27 8.46 -5.50
C ALA A 176 13.09 7.00 -5.91
N TYR A 177 12.28 6.78 -6.94
CA TYR A 177 12.20 5.48 -7.60
C TYR A 177 13.35 5.40 -8.60
N GLN A 178 14.46 4.79 -8.22
CA GLN A 178 15.50 4.43 -9.20
C GLN A 178 14.92 3.29 -10.06
N ARG A 179 14.41 3.63 -11.26
CA ARG A 179 14.17 2.63 -12.29
C ARG A 179 15.55 2.00 -12.57
N LYS A 180 15.76 0.73 -12.23
CA LYS A 180 16.82 -0.02 -12.86
C LYS A 180 16.53 -0.03 -14.37
N PRO A 181 17.53 0.24 -15.21
CA PRO A 181 17.39 0.25 -16.65
C PRO A 181 16.92 -1.11 -17.18
#